data_37628ce2bf9e66faf7cb916b42478c29
#
_entry.id   37628ce2bf9e66faf7cb916b42478c29
#
_cell.length_a   1.000
_cell.length_b   1.000
_cell.length_c   1.000
_cell.angle_alpha   90.00
_cell.angle_beta   90.00
_cell.angle_gamma   90.00
#
_symmetry.space_group_name_H-M   'P 1'
#
loop_
_entity.id
_entity.type
_entity.pdbx_description
1 polymer ?
#
loop_
_entity_poly.entity_id
_entity_poly.type
_entity_poly.pdbx_seq_one_letter_code
_entity_poly.pdbx_strand_id
1 'polypeptide(L)'
;AAADGFRLAVHKDKLEEPIAEATEAIIPARTLNELNRLLSDQTDTVELVLSPTRGQALFRLKNVDVVSQLIQGAFPNYAQLIPQSYTTRAGLRVDECLRAARTAAIFARDSSGIVRLHIQAGPPGSLQVLARAEEVGENSAEMDAEVEGGEAKIAFNAKYLMDVLGVIGTDTVALEVTTPSSPGVIRPSDIENYIHVIMPMFVQW
;
A
#
# COMPACT_ATOMS: atom_id res chain seq x y z
N ALA A 1 -6.61 9.12 3.35
CA ALA A 1 -6.05 8.66 2.09
C ALA A 1 -4.65 9.25 1.87
N ALA A 2 -3.73 8.49 1.27
CA ALA A 2 -2.40 8.95 0.90
C ALA A 2 -2.06 8.44 -0.52
N ALA A 3 -1.49 9.31 -1.37
CA ALA A 3 -1.16 8.99 -2.76
C ALA A 3 0.12 9.71 -3.22
N ASP A 4 0.85 9.10 -4.16
CA ASP A 4 2.04 9.68 -4.80
C ASP A 4 2.00 9.60 -6.35
N GLY A 5 0.82 9.35 -6.92
CA GLY A 5 0.61 9.19 -8.37
C GLY A 5 0.83 7.77 -8.90
N PHE A 6 1.49 6.89 -8.16
CA PHE A 6 1.74 5.49 -8.52
C PHE A 6 1.08 4.48 -7.59
N ARG A 7 0.68 4.92 -6.42
CA ARG A 7 0.03 4.12 -5.41
C ARG A 7 -0.92 4.98 -4.56
N LEU A 8 -1.89 4.32 -3.96
CA LEU A 8 -2.89 4.93 -3.09
C LEU A 8 -3.10 4.02 -1.89
N ALA A 9 -3.11 4.58 -0.70
CA ALA A 9 -3.57 3.91 0.51
C ALA A 9 -4.79 4.65 1.08
N VAL A 10 -5.79 3.90 1.48
CA VAL A 10 -6.98 4.43 2.16
C VAL A 10 -7.20 3.64 3.43
N HIS A 11 -7.28 4.33 4.55
CA HIS A 11 -7.66 3.74 5.84
C HIS A 11 -8.85 4.53 6.39
N LYS A 12 -9.84 3.83 6.92
CA LYS A 12 -11.02 4.40 7.56
C LYS A 12 -11.10 3.89 8.97
N ASP A 13 -11.38 4.79 9.91
CA ASP A 13 -11.58 4.42 11.30
C ASP A 13 -12.69 5.24 11.92
N LYS A 14 -13.19 4.81 13.06
CA LYS A 14 -14.21 5.49 13.83
C LYS A 14 -13.55 6.23 14.98
N LEU A 15 -13.91 7.50 15.13
CA LEU A 15 -13.53 8.25 16.31
C LEU A 15 -14.40 7.81 17.50
N GLU A 16 -13.83 7.80 18.69
CA GLU A 16 -14.58 7.54 19.92
C GLU A 16 -15.69 8.58 20.15
N GLU A 17 -15.37 9.85 19.86
CA GLU A 17 -16.32 10.95 19.89
C GLU A 17 -16.54 11.49 18.49
N PRO A 18 -17.82 11.69 18.09
CA PRO A 18 -18.13 12.25 16.77
C PRO A 18 -17.75 13.74 16.70
N ILE A 19 -17.21 14.16 15.56
CA ILE A 19 -16.97 15.56 15.26
C ILE A 19 -18.27 16.24 14.77
N ALA A 20 -18.47 17.51 15.12
CA ALA A 20 -19.68 18.26 14.78
C ALA A 20 -19.80 18.54 13.27
N GLU A 21 -18.68 18.82 12.60
CA GLU A 21 -18.63 19.14 11.18
C GLU A 21 -17.51 18.35 10.47
N ALA A 22 -17.83 17.81 9.29
CA ALA A 22 -16.83 17.16 8.46
C ALA A 22 -15.73 18.15 8.05
N THR A 23 -14.50 17.79 8.24
CA THR A 23 -13.34 18.64 7.94
C THR A 23 -12.34 17.89 7.09
N GLU A 24 -11.77 18.56 6.10
CA GLU A 24 -10.74 18.02 5.21
C GLU A 24 -9.43 18.78 5.38
N ALA A 25 -8.32 18.06 5.42
CA ALA A 25 -7.00 18.64 5.48
C ALA A 25 -5.99 17.77 4.73
N ILE A 26 -5.11 18.39 3.95
CA ILE A 26 -3.99 17.69 3.30
C ILE A 26 -2.73 17.97 4.11
N ILE A 27 -2.29 16.95 4.84
CA ILE A 27 -1.14 17.02 5.73
C ILE A 27 0.07 16.42 4.99
N PRO A 28 1.24 17.11 4.98
CA PRO A 28 2.44 16.54 4.36
C PRO A 28 2.83 15.20 4.98
N ALA A 29 3.14 14.21 4.15
CA ALA A 29 3.55 12.87 4.60
C ALA A 29 4.75 12.91 5.56
N ARG A 30 5.67 13.87 5.38
CA ARG A 30 6.80 14.08 6.28
C ARG A 30 6.36 14.39 7.71
N THR A 31 5.30 15.18 7.89
CA THR A 31 4.73 15.49 9.21
C THR A 31 4.17 14.23 9.85
N LEU A 32 3.41 13.43 9.10
CA LEU A 32 2.84 12.18 9.60
C LEU A 32 3.90 11.15 9.97
N ASN A 33 4.99 11.06 9.19
CA ASN A 33 6.12 10.20 9.53
C ASN A 33 6.80 10.63 10.84
N GLU A 34 6.97 11.95 11.05
CA GLU A 34 7.54 12.45 12.31
C GLU A 34 6.60 12.20 13.49
N LEU A 35 5.30 12.41 13.30
CA LEU A 35 4.31 12.07 14.32
C LEU A 35 4.35 10.57 14.67
N ASN A 36 4.39 9.69 13.67
CA ASN A 36 4.48 8.26 13.90
C ASN A 36 5.72 7.88 14.73
N ARG A 37 6.85 8.54 14.48
CA ARG A 37 8.08 8.36 15.26
C ARG A 37 7.92 8.84 16.72
N LEU A 38 7.27 9.99 16.93
CA LEU A 38 7.05 10.57 18.25
C LEU A 38 6.00 9.79 19.06
N LEU A 39 5.10 9.09 18.40
CA LEU A 39 4.03 8.31 19.03
C LEU A 39 4.46 6.89 19.43
N SER A 40 5.64 6.42 19.01
CA SER A 40 6.09 5.04 19.25
C SER A 40 6.13 4.68 20.74
N ASP A 41 6.41 5.66 21.61
CA ASP A 41 6.55 5.49 23.04
C ASP A 41 5.43 6.17 23.86
N GLN A 42 4.34 6.60 23.20
CA GLN A 42 3.25 7.34 23.81
C GLN A 42 1.92 6.59 23.68
N THR A 43 1.21 6.43 24.79
CA THR A 43 -0.13 5.84 24.87
C THR A 43 -1.22 6.88 25.13
N ASP A 44 -0.84 8.12 25.37
CA ASP A 44 -1.78 9.21 25.65
C ASP A 44 -2.49 9.68 24.37
N THR A 45 -3.66 10.26 24.53
CA THR A 45 -4.45 10.85 23.44
C THR A 45 -3.69 11.98 22.76
N VAL A 46 -3.79 12.07 21.44
CA VAL A 46 -3.26 13.17 20.63
C VAL A 46 -4.41 14.11 20.28
N GLU A 47 -4.26 15.38 20.60
CA GLU A 47 -5.20 16.42 20.18
C GLU A 47 -4.79 16.97 18.81
N LEU A 48 -5.69 16.92 17.83
CA LEU A 48 -5.51 17.54 16.52
C LEU A 48 -6.36 18.82 16.43
N VAL A 49 -5.72 19.95 16.22
CA VAL A 49 -6.37 21.23 15.96
C VAL A 49 -6.07 21.67 14.52
N LEU A 50 -7.11 21.83 13.72
CA LEU A 50 -6.99 22.38 12.38
C LEU A 50 -7.34 23.87 12.41
N SER A 51 -6.46 24.71 11.83
CA SER A 51 -6.68 26.14 11.68
C SER A 51 -6.82 26.50 10.19
N PRO A 52 -8.06 26.49 9.64
CA PRO A 52 -8.27 26.77 8.21
C PRO A 52 -7.76 28.15 7.79
N THR A 53 -7.94 29.15 8.65
CA THR A 53 -7.52 30.54 8.38
C THR A 53 -6.01 30.72 8.28
N ARG A 54 -5.24 29.87 9.00
CA ARG A 54 -3.78 29.90 8.97
C ARG A 54 -3.20 28.81 8.04
N GLY A 55 -4.03 27.90 7.55
CA GLY A 55 -3.58 26.77 6.76
C GLY A 55 -2.65 25.83 7.53
N GLN A 56 -2.89 25.61 8.83
CA GLN A 56 -2.03 24.87 9.72
C GLN A 56 -2.78 23.78 10.47
N ALA A 57 -2.06 22.68 10.76
CA ALA A 57 -2.45 21.66 11.72
C ALA A 57 -1.51 21.70 12.92
N LEU A 58 -2.07 21.63 14.11
CA LEU A 58 -1.35 21.48 15.37
C LEU A 58 -1.70 20.11 15.96
N PHE A 59 -0.68 19.32 16.25
CA PHE A 59 -0.79 18.06 16.98
C PHE A 59 -0.18 18.25 18.36
N ARG A 60 -0.98 18.08 19.41
CA ARG A 60 -0.53 18.15 20.79
C ARG A 60 -0.32 16.75 21.32
N LEU A 61 0.89 16.45 21.65
CA LEU A 61 1.32 15.24 22.34
C LEU A 61 1.62 15.60 23.80
N LYS A 62 1.86 14.62 24.65
CA LYS A 62 2.11 14.83 26.08
C LYS A 62 3.18 15.89 26.40
N ASN A 63 4.29 15.87 25.66
CA ASN A 63 5.46 16.72 25.93
C ASN A 63 5.93 17.52 24.71
N VAL A 64 5.23 17.42 23.57
CA VAL A 64 5.65 18.02 22.31
C VAL A 64 4.44 18.52 21.54
N ASP A 65 4.53 19.73 21.03
CA ASP A 65 3.58 20.27 20.05
C ASP A 65 4.23 20.23 18.67
N VAL A 66 3.54 19.65 17.68
CA VAL A 66 3.97 19.59 16.29
C VAL A 66 3.05 20.45 15.45
N VAL A 67 3.60 21.49 14.83
CA VAL A 67 2.86 22.37 13.90
C VAL A 67 3.28 22.06 12.47
N SER A 68 2.30 21.86 11.61
CA SER A 68 2.51 21.61 10.19
C SER A 68 1.73 22.59 9.34
N GLN A 69 2.37 23.11 8.28
CA GLN A 69 1.66 23.80 7.23
C GLN A 69 0.88 22.80 6.38
N LEU A 70 -0.40 23.06 6.13
CA LEU A 70 -1.24 22.25 5.25
C LEU A 70 -0.90 22.49 3.79
N ILE A 71 -1.02 21.44 2.97
CA ILE A 71 -0.90 21.55 1.53
C ILE A 71 -2.20 22.18 1.00
N GLN A 72 -2.06 23.23 0.22
CA GLN A 72 -3.18 23.93 -0.41
C GLN A 72 -3.67 23.14 -1.65
N GLY A 73 -4.98 23.13 -1.88
CA GLY A 73 -5.60 22.48 -3.03
C GLY A 73 -6.61 21.41 -2.61
N ALA A 74 -7.17 20.71 -3.61
CA ALA A 74 -8.08 19.60 -3.39
C ALA A 74 -7.32 18.27 -3.50
N PHE A 75 -7.61 17.33 -2.59
CA PHE A 75 -7.12 15.97 -2.74
C PHE A 75 -7.85 15.30 -3.93
N PRO A 76 -7.15 14.52 -4.77
CA PRO A 76 -7.78 13.86 -5.92
C PRO A 76 -8.95 12.97 -5.52
N ASN A 77 -9.96 12.86 -6.40
CA ASN A 77 -11.04 11.90 -6.20
C ASN A 77 -10.52 10.48 -6.39
N TYR A 78 -9.95 9.93 -5.33
CA TYR A 78 -9.31 8.62 -5.32
C TYR A 78 -10.31 7.45 -5.43
N ALA A 79 -11.59 7.67 -5.17
CA ALA A 79 -12.59 6.60 -5.23
C ALA A 79 -12.69 5.98 -6.63
N GLN A 80 -12.44 6.77 -7.67
CA GLN A 80 -12.43 6.31 -9.06
C GLN A 80 -11.18 5.49 -9.43
N LEU A 81 -10.12 5.57 -8.64
CA LEU A 81 -8.87 4.84 -8.87
C LEU A 81 -8.91 3.41 -8.31
N ILE A 82 -9.90 3.11 -7.47
CA ILE A 82 -10.04 1.81 -6.82
C ILE A 82 -10.90 0.91 -7.70
N PRO A 83 -10.35 -0.18 -8.29
CA PRO A 83 -11.12 -1.17 -9.01
C PRO A 83 -12.27 -1.71 -8.15
N GLN A 84 -13.48 -1.79 -8.72
CA GLN A 84 -14.68 -2.26 -8.01
C GLN A 84 -14.88 -3.78 -8.13
N SER A 85 -14.12 -4.42 -9.01
CA SER A 85 -14.18 -5.87 -9.24
C SER A 85 -12.79 -6.40 -9.61
N TYR A 86 -12.61 -7.70 -9.47
CA TYR A 86 -11.40 -8.42 -9.89
C TYR A 86 -11.80 -9.63 -10.73
N THR A 87 -10.86 -10.12 -11.55
CA THR A 87 -10.96 -11.40 -12.26
C THR A 87 -10.23 -12.51 -11.51
N THR A 88 -9.21 -12.10 -10.75
CA THR A 88 -8.36 -13.01 -9.97
C THR A 88 -8.07 -12.40 -8.62
N ARG A 89 -8.22 -13.21 -7.57
CA ARG A 89 -7.86 -12.86 -6.20
C ARG A 89 -6.97 -13.94 -5.62
N ALA A 90 -5.82 -13.56 -5.11
CA ALA A 90 -4.85 -14.45 -4.49
C ALA A 90 -4.67 -14.11 -3.00
N GLY A 91 -5.03 -15.05 -2.13
CA GLY A 91 -4.72 -15.00 -0.70
C GLY A 91 -3.26 -15.40 -0.48
N LEU A 92 -2.48 -14.55 0.16
CA LEU A 92 -1.01 -14.67 0.28
C LEU A 92 -0.57 -14.47 1.73
N ARG A 93 0.46 -15.19 2.14
CA ARG A 93 1.18 -14.91 3.40
C ARG A 93 2.10 -13.70 3.21
N VAL A 94 1.94 -12.72 4.09
CA VAL A 94 2.70 -11.44 4.02
C VAL A 94 4.20 -11.67 4.16
N ASP A 95 4.62 -12.51 5.12
CA ASP A 95 6.03 -12.77 5.40
C ASP A 95 6.75 -13.45 4.19
N GLU A 96 6.08 -14.38 3.54
CA GLU A 96 6.63 -15.09 2.36
C GLU A 96 6.69 -14.16 1.15
N CYS A 97 5.60 -13.42 0.89
CA CYS A 97 5.53 -12.46 -0.21
C CYS A 97 6.55 -11.33 -0.05
N LEU A 98 6.69 -10.78 1.16
CA LEU A 98 7.68 -9.74 1.45
C LEU A 98 9.12 -10.23 1.27
N ARG A 99 9.42 -11.46 1.70
CA ARG A 99 10.73 -12.08 1.52
C ARG A 99 11.05 -12.31 0.04
N ALA A 100 10.09 -12.83 -0.72
CA ALA A 100 10.23 -13.02 -2.15
C ALA A 100 10.43 -11.68 -2.88
N ALA A 101 9.64 -10.67 -2.54
CA ALA A 101 9.76 -9.33 -3.10
C ALA A 101 11.12 -8.68 -2.78
N ARG A 102 11.65 -8.85 -1.56
CA ARG A 102 12.99 -8.36 -1.18
C ARG A 102 14.11 -9.02 -1.97
N THR A 103 14.03 -10.33 -2.16
CA THR A 103 15.03 -11.07 -2.96
C THR A 103 14.95 -10.65 -4.42
N ALA A 104 13.74 -10.60 -4.99
CA ALA A 104 13.52 -10.17 -6.37
C ALA A 104 13.98 -8.72 -6.61
N ALA A 105 13.82 -7.83 -5.63
CA ALA A 105 14.23 -6.42 -5.71
C ALA A 105 15.75 -6.25 -5.96
N ILE A 106 16.58 -7.21 -5.50
CA ILE A 106 18.03 -7.20 -5.73
C ILE A 106 18.31 -7.31 -7.24
N PHE A 107 17.62 -8.24 -7.90
CA PHE A 107 17.73 -8.45 -9.36
C PHE A 107 16.98 -7.39 -10.17
N ALA A 108 15.91 -6.83 -9.61
CA ALA A 108 15.12 -5.79 -10.28
C ALA A 108 15.82 -4.42 -10.29
N ARG A 109 16.86 -4.19 -9.46
CA ARG A 109 17.50 -2.88 -9.30
C ARG A 109 17.96 -2.27 -10.60
N ASP A 110 18.56 -3.06 -11.47
CA ASP A 110 19.13 -2.61 -12.76
C ASP A 110 18.08 -2.64 -13.90
N SER A 111 16.86 -3.15 -13.62
CA SER A 111 15.72 -3.21 -14.54
C SER A 111 14.53 -2.35 -14.07
N SER A 112 14.81 -1.10 -13.70
CA SER A 112 13.79 -0.12 -13.25
C SER A 112 12.99 -0.52 -12.00
N GLY A 113 13.51 -1.44 -11.20
CA GLY A 113 12.86 -1.91 -9.98
C GLY A 113 11.61 -2.76 -10.21
N ILE A 114 11.46 -3.39 -11.38
CA ILE A 114 10.25 -4.12 -11.75
C ILE A 114 10.31 -5.57 -11.27
N VAL A 115 9.29 -5.98 -10.53
CA VAL A 115 9.00 -7.39 -10.24
C VAL A 115 7.75 -7.83 -10.96
N ARG A 116 7.77 -9.03 -11.53
CA ARG A 116 6.63 -9.66 -12.20
C ARG A 116 5.99 -10.66 -11.26
N LEU A 117 4.68 -10.61 -11.18
CA LEU A 117 3.86 -11.53 -10.40
C LEU A 117 3.03 -12.37 -11.37
N HIS A 118 3.12 -13.69 -11.23
CA HIS A 118 2.33 -14.64 -11.98
C HIS A 118 1.50 -15.46 -11.00
N ILE A 119 0.19 -15.25 -11.00
CA ILE A 119 -0.77 -15.98 -10.19
C ILE A 119 -1.25 -17.17 -11.02
N GLN A 120 -1.09 -18.37 -10.51
CA GLN A 120 -1.54 -19.60 -11.15
C GLN A 120 -2.70 -20.19 -10.37
N ALA A 121 -3.81 -20.38 -11.04
CA ALA A 121 -4.97 -21.06 -10.47
C ALA A 121 -4.73 -22.58 -10.43
N GLY A 122 -5.21 -23.22 -9.38
CA GLY A 122 -5.12 -24.68 -9.24
C GLY A 122 -5.30 -25.10 -7.79
N PRO A 123 -5.48 -26.40 -7.51
CA PRO A 123 -5.37 -27.01 -6.20
C PRO A 123 -4.00 -27.72 -6.02
N PRO A 124 -2.98 -27.15 -5.38
CA PRO A 124 -2.93 -25.78 -4.83
C PRO A 124 -2.69 -24.72 -5.91
N GLY A 125 -3.20 -23.51 -5.69
CA GLY A 125 -2.80 -22.34 -6.46
C GLY A 125 -1.44 -21.81 -5.99
N SER A 126 -0.76 -21.00 -6.83
CA SER A 126 0.52 -20.43 -6.47
C SER A 126 0.69 -18.99 -6.96
N LEU A 127 1.59 -18.27 -6.28
CA LEU A 127 2.15 -17.01 -6.74
C LEU A 127 3.63 -17.19 -7.05
N GLN A 128 4.04 -16.84 -8.26
CA GLN A 128 5.42 -16.76 -8.66
C GLN A 128 5.86 -15.31 -8.73
N VAL A 129 6.96 -14.97 -8.06
CA VAL A 129 7.60 -13.64 -8.06
C VAL A 129 8.89 -13.72 -8.86
N LEU A 130 8.96 -12.95 -9.93
CA LEU A 130 10.05 -13.00 -10.91
C LEU A 130 10.74 -11.64 -11.02
N ALA A 131 12.05 -11.64 -11.12
CA ALA A 131 12.84 -10.48 -11.51
C ALA A 131 14.02 -10.92 -12.38
N ARG A 132 14.43 -10.05 -13.29
CA ARG A 132 15.55 -10.30 -14.19
C ARG A 132 16.42 -9.07 -14.33
N ALA A 133 17.72 -9.27 -14.23
CA ALA A 133 18.76 -8.32 -14.59
C ALA A 133 19.61 -8.90 -15.73
N GLU A 134 19.99 -8.09 -16.70
CA GLU A 134 20.77 -8.56 -17.87
C GLU A 134 22.15 -9.06 -17.46
N GLU A 135 22.80 -8.38 -16.50
CA GLU A 135 24.19 -8.70 -16.10
C GLU A 135 24.29 -9.62 -14.88
N VAL A 136 23.25 -9.67 -14.02
CA VAL A 136 23.30 -10.38 -12.73
C VAL A 136 22.56 -11.73 -12.79
N GLY A 137 21.63 -11.89 -13.73
CA GLY A 137 20.82 -13.09 -13.88
C GLY A 137 19.35 -12.89 -13.48
N GLU A 138 18.69 -13.97 -13.11
CA GLU A 138 17.25 -13.96 -12.78
C GLU A 138 16.98 -14.57 -11.41
N ASN A 139 15.88 -14.13 -10.82
CA ASN A 139 15.33 -14.68 -9.59
C ASN A 139 13.90 -15.14 -9.85
N SER A 140 13.57 -16.31 -9.35
CA SER A 140 12.22 -16.84 -9.31
C SER A 140 11.95 -17.40 -7.92
N ALA A 141 10.90 -16.93 -7.28
CA ALA A 141 10.40 -17.47 -6.02
C ALA A 141 8.94 -17.86 -6.20
N GLU A 142 8.57 -19.03 -5.74
CA GLU A 142 7.20 -19.53 -5.78
C GLU A 142 6.69 -19.77 -4.35
N MET A 143 5.43 -19.47 -4.12
CA MET A 143 4.75 -19.67 -2.85
C MET A 143 3.31 -20.12 -3.08
N ASP A 144 2.75 -20.85 -2.13
CA ASP A 144 1.35 -21.26 -2.15
C ASP A 144 0.42 -20.03 -2.06
N ALA A 145 -0.68 -20.10 -2.77
CA ALA A 145 -1.70 -19.07 -2.78
C ALA A 145 -3.11 -19.68 -2.83
N GLU A 146 -4.03 -19.07 -2.10
CA GLU A 146 -5.46 -19.36 -2.25
C GLU A 146 -6.01 -18.51 -3.40
N VAL A 147 -6.23 -19.13 -4.56
CA VAL A 147 -6.59 -18.40 -5.77
C VAL A 147 -8.07 -18.59 -6.10
N GLU A 148 -8.78 -17.47 -6.18
CA GLU A 148 -10.13 -17.36 -6.74
C GLU A 148 -10.05 -16.75 -8.14
N GLY A 149 -10.76 -17.33 -9.10
CA GLY A 149 -10.76 -16.90 -10.50
C GLY A 149 -9.69 -17.60 -11.35
N GLY A 150 -9.23 -16.94 -12.40
CA GLY A 150 -8.30 -17.49 -13.36
C GLY A 150 -6.83 -17.15 -13.07
N GLU A 151 -5.96 -17.59 -13.98
CA GLU A 151 -4.56 -17.16 -14.02
C GLU A 151 -4.47 -15.65 -14.27
N ALA A 152 -3.52 -14.98 -13.62
CA ALA A 152 -3.28 -13.56 -13.82
C ALA A 152 -1.80 -13.22 -13.78
N LYS A 153 -1.44 -12.16 -14.51
CA LYS A 153 -0.09 -11.60 -14.55
C LYS A 153 -0.16 -10.11 -14.28
N ILE A 154 0.72 -9.61 -13.43
CA ILE A 154 0.85 -8.18 -13.16
C ILE A 154 2.30 -7.88 -12.78
N ALA A 155 2.76 -6.68 -13.09
CA ALA A 155 4.10 -6.24 -12.70
C ALA A 155 4.00 -4.97 -11.86
N PHE A 156 4.82 -4.90 -10.81
CA PHE A 156 4.88 -3.75 -9.91
C PHE A 156 6.31 -3.25 -9.72
N ASN A 157 6.43 -2.02 -9.29
CA ASN A 157 7.66 -1.57 -8.67
C ASN A 157 7.86 -2.32 -7.35
N ALA A 158 8.98 -3.00 -7.21
CA ALA A 158 9.33 -3.81 -6.03
C ALA A 158 9.25 -3.01 -4.73
N LYS A 159 9.69 -1.75 -4.75
CA LYS A 159 9.66 -0.88 -3.58
C LYS A 159 8.22 -0.64 -3.11
N TYR A 160 7.29 -0.37 -4.02
CA TYR A 160 5.89 -0.11 -3.65
C TYR A 160 5.22 -1.35 -3.06
N LEU A 161 5.51 -2.53 -3.63
CA LEU A 161 5.04 -3.79 -3.08
C LEU A 161 5.62 -4.07 -1.68
N MET A 162 6.93 -3.87 -1.50
CA MET A 162 7.57 -4.04 -0.19
C MET A 162 7.09 -3.05 0.85
N ASP A 163 6.85 -1.80 0.47
CA ASP A 163 6.38 -0.75 1.38
C ASP A 163 5.00 -1.12 1.97
N VAL A 164 4.04 -1.59 1.16
CA VAL A 164 2.73 -2.00 1.67
C VAL A 164 2.82 -3.26 2.53
N LEU A 165 3.52 -4.29 2.06
CA LEU A 165 3.67 -5.54 2.80
C LEU A 165 4.41 -5.36 4.14
N GLY A 166 5.28 -4.35 4.21
CA GLY A 166 6.05 -4.04 5.42
C GLY A 166 5.26 -3.32 6.51
N VAL A 167 4.11 -2.72 6.19
CA VAL A 167 3.31 -1.90 7.13
C VAL A 167 1.90 -2.43 7.37
N ILE A 168 1.47 -3.46 6.63
CA ILE A 168 0.08 -3.90 6.61
C ILE A 168 -0.39 -4.55 7.94
N GLY A 169 0.54 -5.10 8.73
CA GLY A 169 0.29 -5.53 10.11
C GLY A 169 -0.58 -6.78 10.27
N THR A 170 -0.83 -7.54 9.20
CA THR A 170 -1.58 -8.80 9.21
C THR A 170 -0.74 -9.94 8.68
N ASP A 171 -1.10 -11.19 9.00
CA ASP A 171 -0.38 -12.38 8.53
C ASP A 171 -0.66 -12.69 7.05
N THR A 172 -1.86 -12.32 6.59
CA THR A 172 -2.34 -12.63 5.24
C THR A 172 -2.94 -11.41 4.56
N VAL A 173 -2.79 -11.37 3.23
CA VAL A 173 -3.37 -10.35 2.36
C VAL A 173 -4.01 -10.98 1.15
N ALA A 174 -5.00 -10.31 0.58
CA ALA A 174 -5.54 -10.61 -0.74
C ALA A 174 -4.95 -9.65 -1.77
N LEU A 175 -4.35 -10.18 -2.84
CA LEU A 175 -3.99 -9.45 -4.04
C LEU A 175 -5.09 -9.66 -5.08
N GLU A 176 -5.75 -8.57 -5.48
CA GLU A 176 -6.81 -8.54 -6.47
C GLU A 176 -6.30 -7.95 -7.78
N VAL A 177 -6.51 -8.65 -8.88
CA VAL A 177 -6.07 -8.27 -10.23
C VAL A 177 -7.23 -8.38 -11.20
N THR A 178 -7.38 -7.41 -12.11
CA THR A 178 -8.38 -7.44 -13.19
C THR A 178 -7.70 -7.73 -14.52
N THR A 179 -6.71 -6.94 -14.88
CA THR A 179 -5.89 -7.13 -16.10
C THR A 179 -4.44 -6.77 -15.80
N PRO A 180 -3.46 -7.16 -16.62
CA PRO A 180 -2.05 -6.79 -16.42
C PRO A 180 -1.79 -5.27 -16.45
N SER A 181 -2.70 -4.48 -17.02
CA SER A 181 -2.61 -3.03 -17.15
C SER A 181 -3.53 -2.25 -16.20
N SER A 182 -4.36 -2.94 -15.43
CA SER A 182 -5.22 -2.33 -14.41
C SER A 182 -4.51 -2.27 -13.06
N PRO A 183 -4.84 -1.31 -12.19
CA PRO A 183 -4.27 -1.26 -10.85
C PRO A 183 -4.48 -2.56 -10.08
N GLY A 184 -3.45 -3.03 -9.39
CA GLY A 184 -3.59 -4.12 -8.43
C GLY A 184 -4.03 -3.59 -7.08
N VAL A 185 -4.88 -4.33 -6.40
CA VAL A 185 -5.42 -3.98 -5.08
C VAL A 185 -4.93 -4.97 -4.05
N ILE A 186 -4.43 -4.46 -2.93
CA ILE A 186 -4.01 -5.26 -1.79
C ILE A 186 -4.93 -4.94 -0.61
N ARG A 187 -5.53 -5.97 -0.04
CA ARG A 187 -6.39 -5.89 1.14
C ARG A 187 -5.86 -6.83 2.22
N PRO A 188 -5.70 -6.36 3.46
CA PRO A 188 -5.47 -7.28 4.59
C PRO A 188 -6.67 -8.21 4.75
N SER A 189 -6.44 -9.45 5.19
CA SER A 189 -7.54 -10.42 5.36
C SER A 189 -8.41 -10.12 6.56
N ASP A 190 -7.82 -9.54 7.62
CA ASP A 190 -8.48 -9.34 8.91
C ASP A 190 -8.88 -7.87 9.19
N ILE A 191 -8.63 -6.96 8.23
CA ILE A 191 -8.90 -5.53 8.36
C ILE A 191 -9.71 -5.06 7.17
N GLU A 192 -11.00 -4.81 7.36
CA GLU A 192 -11.89 -4.38 6.27
C GLU A 192 -11.77 -2.89 5.92
N ASN A 193 -11.21 -2.10 6.79
CA ASN A 193 -11.16 -0.64 6.68
C ASN A 193 -9.89 -0.10 6.01
N TYR A 194 -9.00 -0.97 5.48
CA TYR A 194 -7.79 -0.61 4.76
C TYR A 194 -7.77 -1.17 3.34
N ILE A 195 -7.34 -0.33 2.40
CA ILE A 195 -7.11 -0.72 1.00
C ILE A 195 -5.84 -0.05 0.47
N HIS A 196 -5.04 -0.81 -0.26
CA HIS A 196 -3.88 -0.29 -0.96
C HIS A 196 -3.96 -0.61 -2.44
N VAL A 197 -3.71 0.39 -3.27
CA VAL A 197 -3.73 0.29 -4.73
C VAL A 197 -2.35 0.59 -5.26
N ILE A 198 -1.83 -0.24 -6.17
CA ILE A 198 -0.55 -0.03 -6.84
C ILE A 198 -0.78 -0.02 -8.35
N MET A 199 -0.30 1.03 -9.01
CA MET A 199 -0.31 1.11 -10.46
C MET A 199 0.64 0.08 -11.06
N PRO A 200 0.23 -0.67 -12.09
CA PRO A 200 1.07 -1.67 -12.72
C PRO A 200 2.20 -1.01 -13.53
N MET A 201 3.29 -1.75 -13.67
CA MET A 201 4.38 -1.42 -14.57
C MET A 201 4.15 -2.13 -15.92
N PHE A 202 4.34 -1.42 -17.01
CA PHE A 202 4.23 -2.01 -18.34
C PHE A 202 5.46 -2.87 -18.64
N VAL A 203 5.24 -4.14 -18.91
CA VAL A 203 6.27 -5.13 -19.27
C VAL A 203 5.81 -5.98 -20.44
N GLN A 204 6.76 -6.48 -21.22
CA GLN A 204 6.51 -7.59 -22.17
C GLN A 204 6.60 -8.90 -21.39
N TRP A 205 5.59 -9.74 -21.52
CA TRP A 205 5.47 -11.02 -20.81
C TRP A 205 6.12 -12.16 -21.60
#